data_e784fa1fb636b4162803d3f9d0334646
#
_entry.id   e784fa1fb636b4162803d3f9d0334646
#
_cell.length_a   1.000
_cell.length_b   1.000
_cell.length_c   1.000
_cell.angle_alpha   90.00
_cell.angle_beta   90.00
_cell.angle_gamma   90.00
#
_symmetry.space_group_name_H-M   'P 1'
#
loop_
_entity.id
_entity.type
_entity.pdbx_description
1 polymer ?
#
loop_
_entity_poly.entity_id
_entity_poly.type
_entity_poly.pdbx_seq_one_letter_code
_entity_poly.pdbx_strand_id
1 'polypeptide(L)'
;GTEDAARADLAAYLVGDSDPDRFGDLTSYRMTTVEADGKRREGAEVENPTRAQVAINNDARISQKITLLNQSGSNVRFGAMMLVPVGNSVFYIRPLYVVGKGEDSSPALNQVVVVWKGSAFLGDTAEEGVLNAIRGNKVDAPEATGSTPDPGAETPTPTTTPEGSTPPADDATAAELVS
;
A
#
# COMPACT_ATOMS: atom_id res chain seq x y z
N GLY A 1 -19.15 -25.02 -3.73
CA GLY A 1 -19.51 -23.76 -4.26
C GLY A 1 -18.46 -22.65 -4.28
N THR A 2 -17.51 -22.56 -3.31
CA THR A 2 -16.52 -21.44 -3.26
C THR A 2 -15.29 -21.66 -4.13
N GLU A 3 -14.90 -22.89 -4.36
CA GLU A 3 -13.73 -23.21 -5.19
C GLU A 3 -14.00 -23.03 -6.70
N ASP A 4 -15.20 -23.28 -7.14
CA ASP A 4 -15.59 -23.09 -8.54
C ASP A 4 -15.67 -21.59 -8.89
N ALA A 5 -16.13 -20.75 -7.97
CA ALA A 5 -16.16 -19.30 -8.15
C ALA A 5 -14.76 -18.69 -8.25
N ALA A 6 -13.76 -19.28 -7.57
CA ALA A 6 -12.37 -18.84 -7.66
C ALA A 6 -11.70 -19.19 -8.99
N ARG A 7 -12.24 -20.17 -9.73
CA ARG A 7 -11.72 -20.65 -11.02
C ARG A 7 -12.41 -20.03 -12.23
N ALA A 8 -13.62 -19.47 -12.04
CA ALA A 8 -14.34 -18.85 -13.13
C ALA A 8 -13.69 -17.52 -13.55
N ASP A 9 -13.63 -17.27 -14.84
CA ASP A 9 -13.22 -15.97 -15.36
C ASP A 9 -14.38 -14.99 -15.32
N LEU A 10 -14.07 -13.68 -15.37
CA LEU A 10 -15.07 -12.64 -15.48
C LEU A 10 -15.71 -12.70 -16.85
N ALA A 11 -16.98 -13.09 -16.92
CA ALA A 11 -17.70 -13.20 -18.18
C ALA A 11 -18.25 -11.84 -18.65
N ALA A 12 -18.76 -11.03 -17.74
CA ALA A 12 -19.33 -9.73 -18.02
C ALA A 12 -19.38 -8.86 -16.77
N TYR A 13 -19.52 -7.55 -16.95
CA TYR A 13 -19.91 -6.62 -15.89
C TYR A 13 -21.03 -5.70 -16.37
N LEU A 14 -21.79 -5.16 -15.42
CA LEU A 14 -22.86 -4.24 -15.67
C LEU A 14 -22.48 -2.85 -15.16
N VAL A 15 -22.79 -1.84 -15.96
CA VAL A 15 -22.65 -0.44 -15.58
C VAL A 15 -24.05 0.17 -15.53
N GLY A 16 -24.41 0.71 -14.37
CA GLY A 16 -25.60 1.55 -14.21
C GLY A 16 -25.26 2.99 -14.47
N ASP A 17 -26.08 3.66 -15.28
CA ASP A 17 -25.94 5.08 -15.54
C ASP A 17 -26.65 5.88 -14.46
N SER A 18 -25.96 6.88 -13.90
CA SER A 18 -26.48 7.79 -12.89
C SER A 18 -26.65 9.22 -13.41
N ASP A 19 -26.39 9.46 -14.69
CA ASP A 19 -26.67 10.75 -15.32
C ASP A 19 -28.19 11.01 -15.35
N PRO A 20 -28.64 12.24 -15.08
CA PRO A 20 -30.09 12.54 -14.98
C PRO A 20 -30.90 12.09 -16.19
N ASP A 21 -30.35 12.23 -17.39
CA ASP A 21 -31.05 11.91 -18.65
C ASP A 21 -31.05 10.40 -18.97
N ARG A 22 -30.21 9.60 -18.29
CA ARG A 22 -30.05 8.17 -18.51
C ARG A 22 -30.10 7.36 -17.21
N PHE A 23 -30.68 7.97 -16.18
CA PHE A 23 -30.77 7.35 -14.87
C PHE A 23 -31.49 6.01 -14.91
N GLY A 24 -30.79 4.95 -14.49
CA GLY A 24 -31.34 3.59 -14.46
C GLY A 24 -31.07 2.78 -15.72
N ASP A 25 -30.42 3.34 -16.75
CA ASP A 25 -29.97 2.58 -17.89
C ASP A 25 -28.86 1.62 -17.45
N LEU A 26 -28.93 0.36 -17.91
CA LEU A 26 -27.95 -0.68 -17.62
C LEU A 26 -27.25 -1.09 -18.90
N THR A 27 -25.93 -0.95 -18.92
CA THR A 27 -25.09 -1.42 -20.02
C THR A 27 -24.30 -2.64 -19.59
N SER A 28 -24.42 -3.74 -20.35
CA SER A 28 -23.66 -4.97 -20.14
C SER A 28 -22.43 -4.98 -21.05
N TYR A 29 -21.27 -5.14 -20.44
CA TYR A 29 -19.99 -5.30 -21.13
C TYR A 29 -19.55 -6.77 -21.00
N ARG A 30 -19.51 -7.48 -22.12
CA ARG A 30 -19.09 -8.88 -22.16
C ARG A 30 -17.60 -8.98 -22.47
N MET A 31 -16.91 -9.87 -21.77
CA MET A 31 -15.52 -10.16 -22.03
C MET A 31 -15.41 -11.03 -23.28
N THR A 32 -14.69 -10.55 -24.29
CA THR A 32 -14.50 -11.27 -25.55
C THR A 32 -13.03 -11.28 -25.92
N THR A 33 -12.57 -12.40 -26.47
CA THR A 33 -11.25 -12.50 -27.12
C THR A 33 -11.41 -12.34 -28.62
N VAL A 34 -10.49 -11.61 -29.24
CA VAL A 34 -10.39 -11.52 -30.70
C VAL A 34 -9.38 -12.58 -31.14
N GLU A 35 -9.83 -13.56 -31.90
CA GLU A 35 -8.97 -14.61 -32.48
C GLU A 35 -8.14 -14.05 -33.64
N ALA A 36 -7.13 -14.83 -34.05
CA ALA A 36 -6.22 -14.43 -35.14
C ALA A 36 -6.95 -14.23 -36.50
N ASP A 37 -8.12 -14.85 -36.68
CA ASP A 37 -8.99 -14.70 -37.84
C ASP A 37 -9.94 -13.48 -37.77
N GLY A 38 -9.82 -12.69 -36.68
CA GLY A 38 -10.63 -11.49 -36.45
C GLY A 38 -12.02 -11.78 -35.85
N LYS A 39 -12.37 -13.04 -35.60
CA LYS A 39 -13.63 -13.39 -34.94
C LYS A 39 -13.57 -13.12 -33.46
N ARG A 40 -14.71 -12.69 -32.90
CA ARG A 40 -14.86 -12.53 -31.47
C ARG A 40 -15.43 -13.80 -30.86
N ARG A 41 -14.74 -14.33 -29.85
CA ARG A 41 -15.24 -15.41 -29.02
C ARG A 41 -15.64 -14.87 -27.66
N GLU A 42 -16.77 -15.28 -27.10
CA GLU A 42 -17.14 -15.00 -25.72
C GLU A 42 -16.20 -15.77 -24.77
N GLY A 43 -15.84 -15.12 -23.64
CA GLY A 43 -14.90 -15.67 -22.67
C GLY A 43 -13.47 -15.23 -22.96
N ALA A 44 -13.10 -14.04 -22.50
CA ALA A 44 -11.70 -13.66 -22.36
C ALA A 44 -11.19 -14.19 -21.02
N GLU A 45 -9.91 -14.54 -20.96
CA GLU A 45 -9.22 -14.85 -19.69
C GLU A 45 -9.02 -13.58 -18.87
N VAL A 46 -10.10 -13.07 -18.32
CA VAL A 46 -10.09 -11.91 -17.40
C VAL A 46 -10.36 -12.44 -16.00
N GLU A 47 -9.43 -12.16 -15.08
CA GLU A 47 -9.60 -12.61 -13.72
C GLU A 47 -10.90 -12.03 -13.12
N ASN A 48 -11.57 -12.84 -12.31
CA ASN A 48 -12.67 -12.37 -11.48
C ASN A 48 -12.14 -11.68 -10.21
N PRO A 49 -12.98 -10.96 -9.44
CA PRO A 49 -12.56 -10.27 -8.21
C PRO A 49 -11.90 -11.19 -7.18
N THR A 50 -12.31 -12.46 -7.10
CA THR A 50 -11.73 -13.44 -6.16
C THR A 50 -10.29 -13.76 -6.52
N ARG A 51 -9.99 -13.97 -7.81
CA ARG A 51 -8.63 -14.21 -8.29
C ARG A 51 -7.74 -12.96 -8.10
N ALA A 52 -8.29 -11.77 -8.36
CA ALA A 52 -7.59 -10.53 -8.07
C ALA A 52 -7.25 -10.39 -6.58
N GLN A 53 -8.16 -10.79 -5.68
CA GLN A 53 -7.88 -10.82 -4.24
C GLN A 53 -6.78 -11.83 -3.89
N VAL A 54 -6.78 -13.00 -4.50
CA VAL A 54 -5.73 -14.01 -4.31
C VAL A 54 -4.37 -13.48 -4.78
N ALA A 55 -4.32 -12.76 -5.92
CA ALA A 55 -3.09 -12.14 -6.40
C ALA A 55 -2.52 -11.12 -5.39
N ILE A 56 -3.39 -10.31 -4.75
CA ILE A 56 -2.98 -9.38 -3.68
C ILE A 56 -2.42 -10.14 -2.49
N ASN A 57 -3.13 -11.16 -2.01
CA ASN A 57 -2.75 -11.91 -0.81
C ASN A 57 -1.44 -12.69 -0.98
N ASN A 58 -1.15 -13.13 -2.21
CA ASN A 58 0.05 -13.91 -2.53
C ASN A 58 1.26 -13.03 -2.90
N ASP A 59 1.09 -11.72 -3.03
CA ASP A 59 2.20 -10.83 -3.35
C ASP A 59 3.05 -10.55 -2.10
N ALA A 60 4.30 -11.02 -2.13
CA ALA A 60 5.22 -10.92 -1.00
C ALA A 60 5.53 -9.46 -0.63
N ARG A 61 5.59 -8.55 -1.61
CA ARG A 61 5.89 -7.12 -1.40
C ARG A 61 4.75 -6.44 -0.65
N ILE A 62 3.50 -6.75 -1.02
CA ILE A 62 2.32 -6.24 -0.33
C ILE A 62 2.28 -6.76 1.10
N SER A 63 2.53 -8.06 1.29
CA SER A 63 2.58 -8.69 2.62
C SER A 63 3.67 -8.08 3.51
N GLN A 64 4.86 -7.85 2.96
CA GLN A 64 5.96 -7.20 3.66
C GLN A 64 5.60 -5.76 4.03
N LYS A 65 5.01 -4.99 3.12
CA LYS A 65 4.56 -3.62 3.37
C LYS A 65 3.54 -3.56 4.51
N ILE A 66 2.54 -4.44 4.49
CA ILE A 66 1.54 -4.54 5.55
C ILE A 66 2.20 -4.85 6.90
N THR A 67 3.15 -5.78 6.92
CA THR A 67 3.89 -6.16 8.12
C THR A 67 4.65 -4.97 8.70
N LEU A 68 5.40 -4.25 7.87
CA LEU A 68 6.16 -3.06 8.29
C LEU A 68 5.25 -1.96 8.86
N LEU A 69 4.15 -1.66 8.17
CA LEU A 69 3.18 -0.65 8.63
C LEU A 69 2.53 -1.04 9.95
N ASN A 70 2.19 -2.31 10.14
CA ASN A 70 1.61 -2.81 11.40
C ASN A 70 2.63 -2.78 12.56
N GLN A 71 3.90 -3.05 12.29
CA GLN A 71 4.97 -2.97 13.29
C GLN A 71 5.21 -1.52 13.76
N SER A 72 5.03 -0.55 12.88
CA SER A 72 5.17 0.87 13.19
C SER A 72 4.05 1.45 14.06
N GLY A 73 3.20 0.60 14.61
CA GLY A 73 2.12 1.03 15.52
C GLY A 73 0.85 1.50 14.83
N SER A 74 0.69 1.19 13.55
CA SER A 74 -0.50 1.47 12.76
C SER A 74 -1.28 0.19 12.48
N ASN A 75 -2.54 0.33 12.05
CA ASN A 75 -3.34 -0.77 11.51
C ASN A 75 -3.54 -0.54 10.01
N VAL A 76 -3.26 -1.55 9.21
CA VAL A 76 -3.51 -1.52 7.78
C VAL A 76 -4.91 -2.02 7.47
N ARG A 77 -5.65 -1.28 6.65
CA ARG A 77 -6.97 -1.67 6.15
C ARG A 77 -7.04 -1.52 4.65
N PHE A 78 -7.59 -2.51 3.99
CA PHE A 78 -7.95 -2.41 2.59
C PHE A 78 -9.35 -1.79 2.44
N GLY A 79 -9.48 -0.89 1.47
CA GLY A 79 -10.78 -0.42 1.03
C GLY A 79 -11.50 -1.43 0.13
N ALA A 80 -12.63 -1.01 -0.41
CA ALA A 80 -13.36 -1.80 -1.40
C ALA A 80 -12.53 -1.99 -2.66
N MET A 81 -12.64 -3.18 -3.24
CA MET A 81 -12.06 -3.46 -4.56
C MET A 81 -12.98 -2.90 -5.64
N MET A 82 -12.43 -2.11 -6.53
CA MET A 82 -13.12 -1.51 -7.67
C MET A 82 -12.66 -2.20 -8.94
N LEU A 83 -13.60 -2.48 -9.84
CA LEU A 83 -13.35 -2.95 -11.20
C LEU A 83 -13.37 -1.72 -12.11
N VAL A 84 -12.27 -1.45 -12.80
CA VAL A 84 -12.11 -0.28 -13.67
C VAL A 84 -11.73 -0.72 -15.08
N PRO A 85 -12.63 -0.56 -16.06
CA PRO A 85 -12.29 -0.82 -17.45
C PRO A 85 -11.45 0.34 -18.02
N VAL A 86 -10.34 0.00 -18.66
CA VAL A 86 -9.47 0.95 -19.37
C VAL A 86 -9.15 0.37 -20.74
N GLY A 87 -9.67 0.97 -21.81
CA GLY A 87 -9.53 0.42 -23.17
C GLY A 87 -10.08 -1.01 -23.27
N ASN A 88 -9.26 -1.94 -23.71
CA ASN A 88 -9.61 -3.37 -23.81
C ASN A 88 -9.18 -4.18 -22.58
N SER A 89 -8.87 -3.53 -21.48
CA SER A 89 -8.39 -4.18 -20.26
C SER A 89 -9.28 -3.87 -19.08
N VAL A 90 -9.27 -4.78 -18.10
CA VAL A 90 -9.92 -4.58 -16.81
C VAL A 90 -8.85 -4.54 -15.74
N PHE A 91 -8.88 -3.53 -14.90
CA PHE A 91 -8.02 -3.38 -13.75
C PHE A 91 -8.84 -3.53 -12.48
N TYR A 92 -8.30 -4.20 -11.48
CA TYR A 92 -8.85 -4.20 -10.14
C TYR A 92 -8.04 -3.25 -9.30
N ILE A 93 -8.69 -2.26 -8.74
CA ILE A 93 -8.04 -1.21 -7.94
C ILE A 93 -8.52 -1.33 -6.51
N ARG A 94 -7.58 -1.42 -5.57
CA ARG A 94 -7.89 -1.55 -4.16
C ARG A 94 -7.03 -0.62 -3.31
N PRO A 95 -7.61 0.41 -2.68
CA PRO A 95 -6.85 1.31 -1.83
C PRO A 95 -6.43 0.62 -0.53
N LEU A 96 -5.23 0.99 -0.06
CA LEU A 96 -4.64 0.55 1.19
C LEU A 96 -4.54 1.76 2.12
N TYR A 97 -5.26 1.68 3.23
CA TYR A 97 -5.30 2.73 4.24
C TYR A 97 -4.48 2.34 5.46
N VAL A 98 -3.93 3.34 6.11
CA VAL A 98 -3.27 3.23 7.41
C VAL A 98 -4.10 3.98 8.44
N VAL A 99 -4.37 3.33 9.55
CA VAL A 99 -5.11 3.90 10.69
C VAL A 99 -4.18 3.89 11.89
N GLY A 100 -3.96 5.04 12.52
CA GLY A 100 -3.22 5.13 13.78
C GLY A 100 -3.95 4.42 14.92
N LYS A 101 -3.27 4.18 16.04
CA LYS A 101 -3.84 3.49 17.21
C LYS A 101 -4.65 4.40 18.16
N GLY A 102 -4.70 5.71 17.92
CA GLY A 102 -5.47 6.66 18.73
C GLY A 102 -6.98 6.55 18.46
N GLU A 103 -7.81 6.87 19.47
CA GLU A 103 -9.28 6.82 19.36
C GLU A 103 -9.81 7.76 18.28
N ASP A 104 -9.12 8.88 18.01
CA ASP A 104 -9.47 9.88 16.99
C ASP A 104 -8.74 9.68 15.64
N SER A 105 -8.14 8.51 15.42
CA SER A 105 -7.36 8.26 14.21
C SER A 105 -8.24 8.03 13.00
N SER A 106 -8.18 8.94 12.04
CA SER A 106 -8.83 8.78 10.74
C SER A 106 -7.97 7.93 9.79
N PRO A 107 -8.58 7.08 8.95
CA PRO A 107 -7.86 6.35 7.91
C PRO A 107 -7.21 7.31 6.91
N ALA A 108 -5.92 7.16 6.68
CA ALA A 108 -5.19 7.87 5.64
C ALA A 108 -4.85 6.93 4.50
N LEU A 109 -5.06 7.35 3.26
CA LEU A 109 -4.61 6.59 2.10
C LEU A 109 -3.09 6.50 2.11
N ASN A 110 -2.57 5.29 2.08
CA ASN A 110 -1.13 5.05 2.02
C ASN A 110 -0.68 4.72 0.60
N GLN A 111 -1.31 3.75 -0.01
CA GLN A 111 -1.04 3.34 -1.39
C GLN A 111 -2.29 2.74 -2.03
N VAL A 112 -2.18 2.48 -3.33
CA VAL A 112 -3.21 1.81 -4.12
C VAL A 112 -2.61 0.54 -4.70
N VAL A 113 -3.29 -0.57 -4.51
CA VAL A 113 -2.95 -1.85 -5.15
C VAL A 113 -3.75 -1.96 -6.43
N VAL A 114 -3.07 -2.21 -7.54
CA VAL A 114 -3.69 -2.48 -8.84
C VAL A 114 -3.39 -3.91 -9.25
N VAL A 115 -4.41 -4.68 -9.60
CA VAL A 115 -4.24 -6.03 -10.13
C VAL A 115 -4.59 -6.03 -11.62
N TRP A 116 -3.69 -6.57 -12.41
CA TRP A 116 -3.83 -6.74 -13.84
C TRP A 116 -3.12 -7.99 -14.30
N LYS A 117 -3.80 -8.81 -15.08
CA LYS A 117 -3.29 -10.09 -15.61
C LYS A 117 -2.63 -10.96 -14.53
N GLY A 118 -3.33 -11.16 -13.41
CA GLY A 118 -2.90 -12.02 -12.31
C GLY A 118 -1.72 -11.51 -11.48
N SER A 119 -1.27 -10.29 -11.73
CA SER A 119 -0.17 -9.67 -10.98
C SER A 119 -0.63 -8.44 -10.24
N ALA A 120 -0.10 -8.22 -9.03
CA ALA A 120 -0.37 -7.04 -8.23
C ALA A 120 0.77 -6.02 -8.37
N PHE A 121 0.39 -4.74 -8.40
CA PHE A 121 1.26 -3.59 -8.55
C PHE A 121 0.88 -2.54 -7.51
N LEU A 122 1.85 -1.80 -7.02
CA LEU A 122 1.66 -0.71 -6.07
C LEU A 122 1.85 0.64 -6.77
N GLY A 123 1.13 1.64 -6.32
CA GLY A 123 1.32 3.03 -6.66
C GLY A 123 0.83 3.92 -5.53
N ASP A 124 1.34 5.14 -5.42
CA ASP A 124 0.86 6.11 -4.44
C ASP A 124 -0.51 6.65 -4.85
N THR A 125 -0.81 6.58 -6.14
CA THR A 125 -2.11 6.89 -6.74
C THR A 125 -2.62 5.74 -7.60
N ALA A 126 -3.92 5.75 -7.92
CA ALA A 126 -4.50 4.77 -8.83
C ALA A 126 -3.88 4.85 -10.24
N GLU A 127 -3.62 6.07 -10.72
CA GLU A 127 -2.97 6.30 -12.02
C GLU A 127 -1.57 5.70 -12.07
N GLU A 128 -0.76 5.97 -11.06
CA GLU A 128 0.59 5.40 -10.95
C GLU A 128 0.56 3.88 -10.89
N GLY A 129 -0.34 3.30 -10.08
CA GLY A 129 -0.52 1.86 -10.01
C GLY A 129 -0.89 1.24 -11.36
N VAL A 130 -1.77 1.88 -12.14
CA VAL A 130 -2.13 1.44 -13.50
C VAL A 130 -0.93 1.57 -14.45
N LEU A 131 -0.19 2.67 -14.40
CA LEU A 131 1.01 2.84 -15.21
C LEU A 131 2.08 1.79 -14.86
N ASN A 132 2.28 1.49 -13.59
CA ASN A 132 3.19 0.45 -13.13
C ASN A 132 2.75 -0.93 -13.65
N ALA A 133 1.45 -1.21 -13.64
CA ALA A 133 0.89 -2.44 -14.19
C ALA A 133 1.17 -2.57 -15.70
N ILE A 134 0.90 -1.51 -16.47
CA ILE A 134 1.10 -1.49 -17.92
C ILE A 134 2.60 -1.66 -18.28
N ARG A 135 3.49 -1.02 -17.51
CA ARG A 135 4.94 -1.10 -17.71
C ARG A 135 5.58 -2.37 -17.15
N GLY A 136 4.84 -3.15 -16.37
CA GLY A 136 5.36 -4.31 -15.65
C GLY A 136 6.29 -3.93 -14.50
N ASN A 137 6.22 -2.68 -14.03
CA ASN A 137 7.04 -2.20 -12.92
C ASN A 137 6.47 -2.67 -11.60
N LYS A 138 7.08 -3.70 -11.05
CA LYS A 138 6.81 -4.12 -9.69
C LYS A 138 7.69 -3.29 -8.76
N VAL A 139 7.16 -2.20 -8.22
CA VAL A 139 7.84 -1.37 -7.22
C VAL A 139 8.05 -2.21 -5.97
N ASP A 140 9.31 -2.41 -5.60
CA ASP A 140 9.64 -3.13 -4.39
C ASP A 140 9.25 -2.30 -3.16
N ALA A 141 8.82 -2.98 -2.09
CA ALA A 141 8.67 -2.32 -0.81
C ALA A 141 10.03 -1.72 -0.43
N PRO A 142 10.08 -0.49 0.14
CA PRO A 142 11.35 0.06 0.61
C PRO A 142 11.99 -0.96 1.53
N GLU A 143 13.21 -1.37 1.18
CA GLU A 143 14.00 -2.20 2.09
C GLU A 143 14.10 -1.43 3.41
N ALA A 144 13.76 -2.10 4.50
CA ALA A 144 14.11 -1.58 5.80
C ALA A 144 15.65 -1.50 5.81
N THR A 145 16.18 -0.30 5.63
CA THR A 145 17.59 -0.03 5.89
C THR A 145 17.81 -0.22 7.38
N GLY A 146 17.85 -1.48 7.78
CA GLY A 146 18.44 -1.90 9.02
C GLY A 146 19.92 -1.61 8.88
N SER A 147 20.34 -0.42 9.31
CA SER A 147 21.73 -0.22 9.68
C SER A 147 22.03 -1.23 10.78
N THR A 148 22.58 -2.35 10.38
CA THR A 148 23.28 -3.22 11.30
C THR A 148 24.40 -2.36 11.88
N PRO A 149 24.48 -2.13 13.20
CA PRO A 149 25.65 -1.45 13.75
C PRO A 149 26.86 -2.31 13.38
N ASP A 150 27.79 -1.72 12.67
CA ASP A 150 29.11 -2.31 12.41
C ASP A 150 29.74 -2.70 13.76
N PRO A 151 30.00 -3.98 14.03
CA PRO A 151 30.65 -4.38 15.29
C PRO A 151 32.12 -3.96 15.38
N GLY A 152 32.60 -3.09 14.48
CA GLY A 152 33.98 -2.62 14.40
C GLY A 152 34.22 -1.15 14.76
N ALA A 153 33.26 -0.40 15.23
CA ALA A 153 33.50 0.96 15.71
C ALA A 153 34.19 0.90 17.09
N GLU A 154 35.48 1.09 17.08
CA GLU A 154 36.31 1.22 18.26
C GLU A 154 35.80 2.31 19.22
N THR A 155 35.57 1.93 20.46
CA THR A 155 35.22 2.79 21.57
C THR A 155 36.37 3.79 21.77
N PRO A 156 36.18 5.10 21.73
CA PRO A 156 37.21 6.05 22.11
C PRO A 156 37.49 5.92 23.61
N THR A 157 38.70 5.52 23.93
CA THR A 157 39.25 5.47 25.29
C THR A 157 39.17 6.84 25.95
N PRO A 158 38.69 7.00 27.18
CA PRO A 158 38.72 8.28 27.86
C PRO A 158 40.16 8.65 28.22
N THR A 159 40.65 9.73 27.64
CA THR A 159 41.93 10.35 27.99
C THR A 159 41.80 10.96 29.37
N THR A 160 42.60 10.44 30.31
CA THR A 160 42.80 10.99 31.65
C THR A 160 43.43 12.34 31.56
N THR A 161 42.75 13.36 32.15
CA THR A 161 43.27 14.71 32.39
C THR A 161 44.01 14.70 33.72
N PRO A 162 45.22 15.28 33.83
CA PRO A 162 45.89 15.42 35.11
C PRO A 162 45.37 16.61 35.91
N GLU A 163 45.34 16.37 37.16
CA GLU A 163 45.06 17.17 38.34
C GLU A 163 45.83 18.49 38.41
N GLY A 164 45.19 19.51 38.97
CA GLY A 164 45.94 20.66 39.49
C GLY A 164 45.09 21.92 39.77
N SER A 165 44.89 22.14 41.08
CA SER A 165 44.76 23.43 41.77
C SER A 165 43.43 23.79 42.38
N THR A 166 43.39 23.66 43.67
CA THR A 166 42.43 24.13 44.68
C THR A 166 42.64 25.62 45.01
N PRO A 167 41.83 26.25 45.90
CA PRO A 167 40.88 27.35 45.69
C PRO A 167 41.40 28.69 46.25
N PRO A 168 40.58 29.75 46.45
CA PRO A 168 40.00 29.97 47.76
C PRO A 168 38.52 30.50 47.78
N ALA A 169 38.00 30.35 48.97
CA ALA A 169 36.72 30.81 49.47
C ALA A 169 36.68 32.33 49.62
N ASP A 170 35.45 32.84 49.57
CA ASP A 170 34.89 33.89 50.46
C ASP A 170 33.49 34.18 49.98
N ASP A 171 32.56 33.96 50.76
CA ASP A 171 31.95 34.59 51.91
C ASP A 171 30.77 35.55 51.51
N ALA A 172 29.75 35.29 52.22
CA ALA A 172 28.76 36.22 52.72
C ALA A 172 27.47 36.52 51.91
N THR A 173 26.41 36.13 52.54
CA THR A 173 25.27 36.94 53.10
C THR A 173 24.03 37.06 52.21
N ALA A 174 23.02 36.31 52.52
CA ALA A 174 21.85 36.61 53.35
C ALA A 174 20.92 37.75 52.85
N ALA A 175 19.67 37.45 53.03
CA ALA A 175 18.47 38.29 53.20
C ALA A 175 17.52 38.32 52.00
N GLU A 176 16.38 37.62 52.12
CA GLU A 176 15.12 38.11 52.76
C GLU A 176 14.35 39.14 51.92
N LEU A 177 13.19 38.91 51.50
CA LEU A 177 11.84 39.34 51.95
C LEU A 177 10.82 39.31 50.78
N VAL A 178 9.77 38.53 50.96
CA VAL A 178 8.34 38.89 51.06
C VAL A 178 7.77 39.91 50.04
N SER A 179 6.88 39.49 49.24
CA SER A 179 5.43 39.80 49.18
C SER A 179 4.75 38.96 48.11
#